data_e256f0b851f17713eba9f9e3ab545fff
#
_entry.id   e256f0b851f17713eba9f9e3ab545fff
#
_cell.length_a   1.000
_cell.length_b   1.000
_cell.length_c   1.000
_cell.angle_alpha   90.00
_cell.angle_beta   90.00
_cell.angle_gamma   90.00
#
_symmetry.space_group_name_H-M   'P 1'
#
loop_
_entity.id
_entity.type
_entity.pdbx_description
1 polymer ?
#
loop_
_entity_poly.entity_id
_entity_poly.type
_entity_poly.pdbx_seq_one_letter_code
_entity_poly.pdbx_strand_id
1 'polypeptide(L)'
;MKRILAAAIAATVIAAPIAQADDAVCYNCPPQWADWASMLKAIETELGIKMPHDNKNSGQTLSQLLAEKDAPVADIAYYGVTFGIKAGNEGVATAYKPKGFDDVADGLKDPDGKWFTIHQGTLGLFVNVDALGGAPVPQCWADLHKPEYAGMVGYLDPSSAFVGYAGAVAVNRAFGGSLDNFDAAIDYFNKLGENDPIVPKQTSYARVVSGEIPILFDYDFNAYRGKYTEDGNFEFVLPCEGSVVVPYVMSLVNGGPNPELGKKMLDFIMSDKGQAIWTNAYLRPARPIDLPEEVASRFLPAEDYARATPVDYAKMEQVQKGFGERYLSEVK
;
A
#
# COMPACT_ATOMS: atom_id res chain seq x y z
N MET A 1 24.98 -78.39 -30.21
CA MET A 1 24.75 -76.96 -30.43
C MET A 1 23.53 -76.57 -29.62
N LYS A 2 23.70 -75.95 -28.46
CA LYS A 2 22.61 -75.48 -27.58
C LYS A 2 22.53 -73.97 -27.79
N ARG A 3 21.41 -73.50 -28.33
CA ARG A 3 21.08 -72.05 -28.45
C ARG A 3 20.45 -71.57 -27.15
N ILE A 4 21.12 -70.64 -26.48
CA ILE A 4 20.62 -69.96 -25.29
C ILE A 4 19.85 -68.71 -25.82
N LEU A 5 18.53 -68.68 -25.61
CA LEU A 5 17.73 -67.48 -25.83
C LEU A 5 17.86 -66.59 -24.59
N ALA A 6 18.44 -65.43 -24.77
CA ALA A 6 18.44 -64.38 -23.73
C ALA A 6 17.15 -63.52 -23.91
N ALA A 7 16.27 -63.57 -22.93
CA ALA A 7 15.10 -62.69 -22.84
C ALA A 7 15.51 -61.36 -22.22
N ALA A 8 15.46 -60.27 -22.98
CA ALA A 8 15.65 -58.90 -22.49
C ALA A 8 14.37 -58.42 -21.85
N ILE A 9 14.33 -58.22 -20.55
CA ILE A 9 13.23 -57.55 -19.84
C ILE A 9 13.47 -56.03 -19.99
N ALA A 10 12.67 -55.36 -20.80
CA ALA A 10 12.64 -53.92 -20.87
C ALA A 10 11.85 -53.37 -19.67
N ALA A 11 12.53 -52.84 -18.71
CA ALA A 11 11.91 -52.09 -17.59
C ALA A 11 11.43 -50.73 -18.10
N THR A 12 10.15 -50.57 -18.29
CA THR A 12 9.52 -49.26 -18.58
C THR A 12 9.51 -48.42 -17.31
N VAL A 13 10.44 -47.49 -17.20
CA VAL A 13 10.40 -46.46 -16.13
C VAL A 13 9.29 -45.49 -16.49
N ILE A 14 8.16 -45.59 -15.82
CA ILE A 14 7.13 -44.57 -15.85
C ILE A 14 7.66 -43.40 -15.00
N ALA A 15 8.23 -42.41 -15.65
CA ALA A 15 8.50 -41.13 -15.02
C ALA A 15 7.14 -40.49 -14.69
N ALA A 16 6.81 -40.43 -13.40
CA ALA A 16 5.71 -39.59 -12.96
C ALA A 16 6.01 -38.14 -13.39
N PRO A 17 5.07 -37.39 -13.96
CA PRO A 17 5.27 -36.00 -14.26
C PRO A 17 5.59 -35.29 -12.92
N ILE A 18 6.78 -34.72 -12.83
CA ILE A 18 7.09 -33.74 -11.78
C ILE A 18 6.11 -32.61 -12.08
N ALA A 19 5.11 -32.42 -11.20
CA ALA A 19 4.23 -31.26 -11.26
C ALA A 19 5.14 -30.04 -11.16
N GLN A 20 5.37 -29.37 -12.27
CA GLN A 20 6.04 -28.09 -12.29
C GLN A 20 5.08 -27.13 -11.62
N ALA A 21 5.55 -26.42 -10.58
CA ALA A 21 4.74 -25.39 -9.95
C ALA A 21 4.35 -24.39 -11.04
N ASP A 22 3.07 -24.10 -11.14
CA ASP A 22 2.59 -23.09 -12.07
C ASP A 22 3.07 -21.72 -11.57
N ASP A 23 3.69 -20.95 -12.43
CA ASP A 23 4.20 -19.61 -12.11
C ASP A 23 3.26 -18.54 -12.64
N ALA A 24 2.97 -17.53 -11.81
CA ALA A 24 2.28 -16.33 -12.26
C ALA A 24 2.93 -15.09 -11.64
N VAL A 25 3.26 -14.12 -12.48
CA VAL A 25 4.13 -12.99 -12.11
C VAL A 25 3.32 -11.86 -11.47
N CYS A 26 3.80 -11.38 -10.31
CA CYS A 26 3.30 -10.17 -9.67
C CYS A 26 4.29 -9.02 -9.80
N TYR A 27 3.85 -7.89 -10.34
CA TYR A 27 4.64 -6.67 -10.27
C TYR A 27 4.38 -5.90 -8.99
N ASN A 28 5.49 -5.52 -8.31
CA ASN A 28 5.51 -4.77 -7.08
C ASN A 28 4.88 -5.51 -5.88
N CYS A 29 5.22 -6.80 -5.71
CA CYS A 29 4.83 -7.59 -4.54
C CYS A 29 6.06 -7.87 -3.64
N PRO A 30 6.72 -6.83 -3.08
CA PRO A 30 8.00 -6.97 -2.40
C PRO A 30 7.84 -7.61 -1.02
N PRO A 31 8.58 -8.69 -0.69
CA PRO A 31 8.46 -9.39 0.59
C PRO A 31 8.62 -8.51 1.84
N GLN A 32 9.38 -7.42 1.71
CA GLN A 32 9.71 -6.52 2.82
C GLN A 32 8.61 -5.49 3.14
N TRP A 33 7.59 -5.40 2.29
CA TRP A 33 6.50 -4.44 2.42
C TRP A 33 5.17 -5.15 2.64
N ALA A 34 4.34 -4.63 3.54
CA ALA A 34 2.96 -5.10 3.76
C ALA A 34 2.81 -6.60 4.07
N ASP A 35 3.87 -7.24 4.59
CA ASP A 35 3.97 -8.70 4.79
C ASP A 35 3.67 -9.53 3.52
N TRP A 36 4.10 -9.04 2.36
CA TRP A 36 4.05 -9.84 1.14
C TRP A 36 4.81 -11.17 1.28
N ALA A 37 5.82 -11.25 2.17
CA ALA A 37 6.52 -12.50 2.45
C ALA A 37 5.57 -13.61 2.90
N SER A 38 4.68 -13.33 3.86
CA SER A 38 3.67 -14.28 4.32
C SER A 38 2.61 -14.56 3.26
N MET A 39 2.21 -13.55 2.48
CA MET A 39 1.25 -13.71 1.39
C MET A 39 1.79 -14.64 0.28
N LEU A 40 3.02 -14.41 -0.18
CA LEU A 40 3.70 -15.25 -1.17
C LEU A 40 3.78 -16.70 -0.72
N LYS A 41 4.21 -16.91 0.54
CA LYS A 41 4.29 -18.24 1.16
C LYS A 41 2.92 -18.91 1.25
N ALA A 42 1.87 -18.17 1.61
CA ALA A 42 0.53 -18.69 1.71
C ALA A 42 -0.04 -19.10 0.34
N ILE A 43 0.17 -18.29 -0.70
CA ILE A 43 -0.21 -18.61 -2.09
C ILE A 43 0.49 -19.88 -2.56
N GLU A 44 1.80 -20.00 -2.34
CA GLU A 44 2.55 -21.21 -2.72
C GLU A 44 2.03 -22.44 -1.97
N THR A 45 1.76 -22.31 -0.67
CA THR A 45 1.32 -23.44 0.18
C THR A 45 -0.10 -23.89 -0.16
N GLU A 46 -1.02 -22.96 -0.37
CA GLU A 46 -2.46 -23.26 -0.52
C GLU A 46 -2.84 -23.54 -1.98
N LEU A 47 -2.19 -22.89 -2.93
CA LEU A 47 -2.55 -22.98 -4.35
C LEU A 47 -1.51 -23.74 -5.19
N GLY A 48 -0.31 -23.99 -4.65
CA GLY A 48 0.80 -24.58 -5.41
C GLY A 48 1.38 -23.63 -6.46
N ILE A 49 1.03 -22.34 -6.40
CA ILE A 49 1.48 -21.32 -7.36
C ILE A 49 2.71 -20.62 -6.81
N LYS A 50 3.81 -20.65 -7.56
CA LYS A 50 4.93 -19.75 -7.32
C LYS A 50 4.63 -18.40 -7.94
N MET A 51 4.94 -17.35 -7.20
CA MET A 51 4.70 -15.98 -7.63
C MET A 51 6.03 -15.22 -7.76
N PRO A 52 6.73 -15.29 -8.91
CA PRO A 52 7.84 -14.40 -9.20
C PRO A 52 7.39 -12.95 -9.05
N HIS A 53 8.21 -12.16 -8.39
CA HIS A 53 7.87 -10.80 -8.02
C HIS A 53 9.09 -9.90 -8.11
N ASP A 54 8.87 -8.60 -8.06
CA ASP A 54 9.91 -7.61 -8.04
C ASP A 54 9.67 -6.50 -7.00
N ASN A 55 10.70 -5.70 -6.77
CA ASN A 55 10.69 -4.56 -5.86
C ASN A 55 10.62 -3.26 -6.68
N LYS A 56 9.42 -2.88 -7.08
CA LYS A 56 9.14 -1.61 -7.75
C LYS A 56 8.37 -0.67 -6.81
N ASN A 57 8.30 0.58 -7.17
CA ASN A 57 7.24 1.46 -6.66
C ASN A 57 6.06 1.49 -7.65
N SER A 58 4.95 2.10 -7.22
CA SER A 58 3.72 2.15 -8.04
C SER A 58 3.91 2.80 -9.41
N GLY A 59 4.73 3.85 -9.49
CA GLY A 59 5.03 4.53 -10.75
C GLY A 59 5.87 3.70 -11.71
N GLN A 60 6.87 3.00 -11.19
CA GLN A 60 7.69 2.07 -11.97
C GLN A 60 6.86 0.89 -12.48
N THR A 61 5.96 0.35 -11.63
CA THR A 61 5.01 -0.70 -12.02
C THR A 61 4.15 -0.28 -13.20
N LEU A 62 3.49 0.88 -13.09
CA LEU A 62 2.66 1.40 -14.18
C LEU A 62 3.47 1.64 -15.44
N SER A 63 4.66 2.26 -15.33
CA SER A 63 5.51 2.54 -16.49
C SER A 63 5.92 1.27 -17.22
N GLN A 64 6.22 0.20 -16.48
CA GLN A 64 6.57 -1.09 -17.08
C GLN A 64 5.36 -1.77 -17.73
N LEU A 65 4.18 -1.79 -17.08
CA LEU A 65 2.96 -2.32 -17.69
C LEU A 65 2.62 -1.60 -19.00
N LEU A 66 2.82 -0.29 -19.06
CA LEU A 66 2.62 0.48 -20.29
C LEU A 66 3.64 0.12 -21.39
N ALA A 67 4.90 -0.07 -21.02
CA ALA A 67 5.95 -0.47 -21.96
C ALA A 67 5.75 -1.88 -22.52
N GLU A 68 5.12 -2.77 -21.73
CA GLU A 68 4.86 -4.16 -22.07
C GLU A 68 3.43 -4.41 -22.59
N LYS A 69 2.67 -3.35 -22.89
CA LYS A 69 1.24 -3.44 -23.21
C LYS A 69 0.93 -4.43 -24.34
N ASP A 70 1.81 -4.54 -25.34
CA ASP A 70 1.63 -5.42 -26.51
C ASP A 70 2.14 -6.85 -26.27
N ALA A 71 2.93 -7.08 -25.23
CA ALA A 71 3.47 -8.37 -24.81
C ALA A 71 3.65 -8.42 -23.28
N PRO A 72 2.57 -8.49 -22.51
CA PRO A 72 2.62 -8.45 -21.06
C PRO A 72 3.41 -9.62 -20.46
N VAL A 73 4.16 -9.32 -19.40
CA VAL A 73 4.95 -10.31 -18.64
C VAL A 73 4.28 -10.62 -17.30
N ALA A 74 3.68 -9.62 -16.67
CA ALA A 74 2.99 -9.81 -15.40
C ALA A 74 1.55 -10.34 -15.60
N ASP A 75 1.05 -11.08 -14.61
CA ASP A 75 -0.33 -11.55 -14.53
C ASP A 75 -1.18 -10.69 -13.60
N ILE A 76 -0.58 -10.21 -12.51
CA ILE A 76 -1.20 -9.29 -11.55
C ILE A 76 -0.24 -8.16 -11.19
N ALA A 77 -0.78 -7.04 -10.74
CA ALA A 77 0.02 -5.89 -10.33
C ALA A 77 -0.56 -5.23 -9.08
N TYR A 78 0.33 -4.72 -8.21
CA TYR A 78 0.04 -4.07 -6.96
C TYR A 78 0.55 -2.63 -6.95
N TYR A 79 -0.28 -1.68 -6.48
CA TYR A 79 0.08 -0.26 -6.43
C TYR A 79 -0.84 0.56 -5.52
N GLY A 80 -0.45 1.79 -5.24
CA GLY A 80 -1.35 2.79 -4.65
C GLY A 80 -2.50 3.11 -5.61
N VAL A 81 -3.63 3.47 -5.06
CA VAL A 81 -4.92 3.58 -5.79
C VAL A 81 -4.88 4.46 -7.03
N THR A 82 -4.20 5.61 -7.02
CA THR A 82 -4.12 6.52 -8.19
C THR A 82 -3.45 5.86 -9.39
N PHE A 83 -2.48 4.99 -9.15
CA PHE A 83 -1.81 4.20 -10.21
C PHE A 83 -2.68 3.06 -10.71
N GLY A 84 -3.48 2.42 -9.85
CA GLY A 84 -4.47 1.42 -10.26
C GLY A 84 -5.56 2.00 -11.14
N ILE A 85 -6.07 3.18 -10.79
CA ILE A 85 -7.03 3.93 -11.61
C ILE A 85 -6.42 4.22 -12.99
N LYS A 86 -5.18 4.70 -13.02
CA LYS A 86 -4.49 5.00 -14.28
C LYS A 86 -4.24 3.73 -15.11
N ALA A 87 -3.84 2.62 -14.48
CA ALA A 87 -3.69 1.33 -15.17
C ALA A 87 -4.99 0.87 -15.84
N GLY A 88 -6.12 1.05 -15.16
CA GLY A 88 -7.47 0.78 -15.72
C GLY A 88 -7.81 1.69 -16.90
N ASN A 89 -7.53 2.99 -16.80
CA ASN A 89 -7.80 3.99 -17.86
C ASN A 89 -6.93 3.76 -19.10
N GLU A 90 -5.66 3.42 -18.91
CA GLU A 90 -4.70 3.14 -19.99
C GLU A 90 -4.88 1.74 -20.63
N GLY A 91 -5.78 0.91 -20.06
CA GLY A 91 -6.13 -0.40 -20.59
C GLY A 91 -5.06 -1.48 -20.39
N VAL A 92 -4.13 -1.30 -19.42
CA VAL A 92 -3.17 -2.32 -19.01
C VAL A 92 -3.69 -3.20 -17.88
N ALA A 93 -4.82 -2.84 -17.28
CA ALA A 93 -5.59 -3.64 -16.34
C ALA A 93 -6.91 -4.07 -16.97
N THR A 94 -7.32 -5.33 -16.75
CA THR A 94 -8.58 -5.89 -17.23
C THR A 94 -9.56 -6.17 -16.09
N ALA A 95 -10.84 -6.20 -16.42
CA ALA A 95 -11.92 -6.42 -15.45
C ALA A 95 -11.85 -7.83 -14.84
N TYR A 96 -11.80 -7.89 -13.51
CA TYR A 96 -11.98 -9.10 -12.73
C TYR A 96 -12.55 -8.77 -11.34
N LYS A 97 -13.56 -9.50 -10.93
CA LYS A 97 -14.19 -9.37 -9.61
C LYS A 97 -13.92 -10.63 -8.80
N PRO A 98 -12.90 -10.63 -7.91
CA PRO A 98 -12.61 -11.78 -7.07
C PRO A 98 -13.71 -12.01 -6.03
N LYS A 99 -13.71 -13.17 -5.37
CA LYS A 99 -14.60 -13.42 -4.23
C LYS A 99 -14.39 -12.36 -3.16
N GLY A 100 -15.50 -11.81 -2.60
CA GLY A 100 -15.43 -10.71 -1.63
C GLY A 100 -15.25 -9.33 -2.24
N PHE A 101 -15.22 -9.21 -3.57
CA PHE A 101 -15.17 -7.90 -4.25
C PHE A 101 -16.34 -7.00 -3.87
N ASP A 102 -17.54 -7.57 -3.78
CA ASP A 102 -18.75 -6.79 -3.47
C ASP A 102 -18.74 -6.25 -2.03
N ASP A 103 -18.01 -6.89 -1.11
CA ASP A 103 -17.87 -6.46 0.29
C ASP A 103 -16.88 -5.30 0.47
N VAL A 104 -16.09 -4.98 -0.55
CA VAL A 104 -15.26 -3.76 -0.55
C VAL A 104 -16.16 -2.56 -0.73
N ALA A 105 -15.99 -1.53 0.11
CA ALA A 105 -16.82 -0.33 0.08
C ALA A 105 -16.75 0.39 -1.29
N ASP A 106 -17.85 1.03 -1.66
CA ASP A 106 -17.90 1.87 -2.85
C ASP A 106 -16.87 3.00 -2.74
N GLY A 107 -16.26 3.34 -3.89
CA GLY A 107 -15.14 4.29 -3.94
C GLY A 107 -13.77 3.68 -3.61
N LEU A 108 -13.72 2.47 -3.05
CA LEU A 108 -12.48 1.71 -2.82
C LEU A 108 -12.27 0.59 -3.86
N LYS A 109 -13.04 0.57 -4.91
CA LYS A 109 -12.94 -0.36 -6.06
C LYS A 109 -13.46 0.29 -7.33
N ASP A 110 -12.96 -0.15 -8.46
CA ASP A 110 -13.54 0.16 -9.76
C ASP A 110 -14.84 -0.65 -9.96
N PRO A 111 -15.99 -0.04 -10.28
CA PRO A 111 -17.25 -0.76 -10.48
C PRO A 111 -17.15 -1.89 -11.51
N ASP A 112 -16.31 -1.75 -12.52
CA ASP A 112 -16.07 -2.77 -13.55
C ASP A 112 -15.05 -3.84 -13.12
N GLY A 113 -14.35 -3.63 -11.99
CA GLY A 113 -13.35 -4.57 -11.46
C GLY A 113 -11.97 -4.46 -12.10
N LYS A 114 -11.62 -3.33 -12.72
CA LYS A 114 -10.26 -3.12 -13.26
C LYS A 114 -9.21 -2.95 -12.18
N TRP A 115 -9.60 -2.49 -11.00
CA TRP A 115 -8.80 -2.43 -9.80
C TRP A 115 -9.70 -2.57 -8.57
N PHE A 116 -9.14 -3.04 -7.47
CA PHE A 116 -9.82 -3.14 -6.17
C PHE A 116 -8.81 -3.09 -5.04
N THR A 117 -9.24 -2.51 -3.93
CA THR A 117 -8.43 -2.43 -2.71
C THR A 117 -8.25 -3.82 -2.12
N ILE A 118 -7.03 -4.13 -1.71
CA ILE A 118 -6.69 -5.39 -1.02
C ILE A 118 -6.34 -5.17 0.44
N HIS A 119 -5.85 -4.00 0.79
CA HIS A 119 -5.65 -3.52 2.16
C HIS A 119 -5.60 -2.00 2.16
N GLN A 120 -5.74 -1.42 3.33
CA GLN A 120 -5.75 0.02 3.48
C GLN A 120 -5.01 0.45 4.74
N GLY A 121 -4.44 1.65 4.68
CA GLY A 121 -3.92 2.40 5.79
C GLY A 121 -4.68 3.70 5.99
N THR A 122 -4.30 4.42 7.03
CA THR A 122 -4.78 5.77 7.30
C THR A 122 -3.57 6.67 7.46
N LEU A 123 -3.57 7.80 6.78
CA LEU A 123 -2.53 8.80 6.98
C LEU A 123 -2.71 9.49 8.32
N GLY A 124 -1.63 9.77 9.01
CA GLY A 124 -1.60 10.48 10.28
C GLY A 124 -0.17 10.84 10.68
N LEU A 125 0.07 10.87 11.97
CA LEU A 125 1.38 11.16 12.51
C LEU A 125 1.96 9.89 13.13
N PHE A 126 3.12 9.49 12.67
CA PHE A 126 3.96 8.49 13.31
C PHE A 126 4.92 9.24 14.24
N VAL A 127 4.75 9.04 15.54
CA VAL A 127 5.45 9.80 16.58
C VAL A 127 6.38 8.88 17.37
N ASN A 128 7.65 9.27 17.47
CA ASN A 128 8.59 8.73 18.45
C ASN A 128 8.55 9.64 19.69
N VAL A 129 7.82 9.20 20.72
CA VAL A 129 7.55 9.99 21.92
C VAL A 129 8.84 10.29 22.71
N ASP A 130 9.77 9.34 22.72
CA ASP A 130 11.06 9.50 23.41
C ASP A 130 11.94 10.58 22.77
N ALA A 131 11.73 10.85 21.47
CA ALA A 131 12.47 11.86 20.71
C ALA A 131 11.86 13.28 20.79
N LEU A 132 10.70 13.46 21.42
CA LEU A 132 10.03 14.77 21.51
C LEU A 132 10.72 15.77 22.47
N GLY A 133 11.77 15.34 23.20
CA GLY A 133 12.51 16.26 24.08
C GLY A 133 11.66 16.87 25.19
N GLY A 134 10.53 16.28 25.56
CA GLY A 134 9.60 16.76 26.57
C GLY A 134 8.42 17.57 26.01
N ALA A 135 8.36 17.82 24.70
CA ALA A 135 7.15 18.35 24.07
C ALA A 135 6.00 17.33 24.14
N PRO A 136 4.73 17.75 24.24
CA PRO A 136 3.61 16.83 24.25
C PRO A 136 3.44 16.14 22.89
N VAL A 137 2.78 14.96 22.86
CA VAL A 137 2.40 14.31 21.61
C VAL A 137 1.37 15.19 20.90
N PRO A 138 1.62 15.65 19.65
CA PRO A 138 0.67 16.48 18.91
C PRO A 138 -0.61 15.69 18.63
N GLN A 139 -1.77 16.34 18.73
CA GLN A 139 -3.07 15.70 18.53
C GLN A 139 -3.77 16.16 17.25
N CYS A 140 -3.33 17.25 16.67
CA CYS A 140 -3.95 17.92 15.54
C CYS A 140 -2.90 18.30 14.49
N TRP A 141 -3.28 18.45 13.23
CA TRP A 141 -2.40 19.02 12.20
C TRP A 141 -1.93 20.42 12.56
N ALA A 142 -2.82 21.24 13.15
CA ALA A 142 -2.50 22.60 13.57
C ALA A 142 -1.43 22.67 14.68
N ASP A 143 -1.30 21.61 15.48
CA ASP A 143 -0.29 21.59 16.55
C ASP A 143 1.13 21.68 15.99
N LEU A 144 1.37 21.11 14.80
CA LEU A 144 2.70 21.05 14.18
C LEU A 144 3.28 22.43 13.81
N HIS A 145 2.43 23.46 13.80
CA HIS A 145 2.85 24.86 13.62
C HIS A 145 3.36 25.53 14.91
N LYS A 146 3.24 24.86 16.06
CA LYS A 146 3.73 25.41 17.33
C LYS A 146 5.24 25.33 17.42
N PRO A 147 5.90 26.32 18.04
CA PRO A 147 7.36 26.38 18.07
C PRO A 147 8.03 25.23 18.83
N GLU A 148 7.30 24.55 19.73
CA GLU A 148 7.82 23.38 20.43
C GLU A 148 8.12 22.18 19.50
N TYR A 149 7.60 22.16 18.26
CA TYR A 149 7.87 21.12 17.26
C TYR A 149 8.85 21.56 16.16
N ALA A 150 9.50 22.70 16.32
CA ALA A 150 10.50 23.18 15.36
C ALA A 150 11.63 22.16 15.16
N GLY A 151 11.93 21.81 13.90
CA GLY A 151 12.93 20.80 13.54
C GLY A 151 12.54 19.35 13.82
N MET A 152 11.31 19.07 14.29
CA MET A 152 10.86 17.72 14.67
C MET A 152 9.96 17.05 13.63
N VAL A 153 9.35 17.83 12.71
CA VAL A 153 8.33 17.34 11.80
C VAL A 153 8.93 16.93 10.48
N GLY A 154 8.66 15.71 10.05
CA GLY A 154 9.03 15.19 8.73
C GLY A 154 7.83 14.88 7.87
N TYR A 155 7.97 15.05 6.55
CA TYR A 155 7.03 14.56 5.56
C TYR A 155 7.74 14.34 4.23
N LEU A 156 7.31 13.35 3.44
CA LEU A 156 7.88 13.14 2.11
C LEU A 156 7.38 14.22 1.15
N ASP A 157 8.23 14.58 0.18
CA ASP A 157 7.91 15.58 -0.84
C ASP A 157 6.61 15.22 -1.59
N PRO A 158 5.55 16.04 -1.46
CA PRO A 158 4.24 15.78 -2.07
C PRO A 158 4.24 15.77 -3.60
N SER A 159 5.24 16.38 -4.23
CA SER A 159 5.36 16.42 -5.70
C SER A 159 5.85 15.10 -6.29
N SER A 160 6.54 14.26 -5.48
CA SER A 160 7.23 13.07 -5.95
C SER A 160 6.86 11.78 -5.22
N ALA A 161 6.35 11.86 -3.99
CA ALA A 161 6.02 10.71 -3.16
C ALA A 161 4.52 10.59 -2.91
N PHE A 162 3.95 9.39 -3.10
CA PHE A 162 2.52 9.17 -2.89
C PHE A 162 2.08 9.47 -1.45
N VAL A 163 2.86 9.04 -0.44
CA VAL A 163 2.55 9.34 0.96
C VAL A 163 2.59 10.85 1.25
N GLY A 164 3.53 11.57 0.65
CA GLY A 164 3.59 13.02 0.76
C GLY A 164 2.37 13.69 0.12
N TYR A 165 1.97 13.25 -1.08
CA TYR A 165 0.77 13.74 -1.75
C TYR A 165 -0.50 13.42 -0.96
N ALA A 166 -0.62 12.20 -0.42
CA ALA A 166 -1.73 11.83 0.48
C ALA A 166 -1.76 12.73 1.72
N GLY A 167 -0.59 13.08 2.27
CA GLY A 167 -0.44 14.06 3.35
C GLY A 167 -0.95 15.44 2.98
N ALA A 168 -0.59 15.91 1.80
CA ALA A 168 -1.07 17.19 1.30
C ALA A 168 -2.59 17.21 1.11
N VAL A 169 -3.18 16.12 0.59
CA VAL A 169 -4.64 15.98 0.46
C VAL A 169 -5.31 15.96 1.83
N ALA A 170 -4.72 15.26 2.80
CA ALA A 170 -5.27 15.19 4.16
C ALA A 170 -5.31 16.57 4.82
N VAL A 171 -4.19 17.29 4.86
CA VAL A 171 -4.16 18.65 5.44
C VAL A 171 -5.01 19.63 4.65
N ASN A 172 -5.03 19.55 3.32
CA ASN A 172 -5.89 20.41 2.50
C ASN A 172 -7.37 20.29 2.91
N ARG A 173 -7.87 19.06 3.04
CA ARG A 173 -9.25 18.80 3.47
C ARG A 173 -9.50 19.22 4.92
N ALA A 174 -8.55 18.93 5.80
CA ALA A 174 -8.62 19.30 7.22
C ALA A 174 -8.80 20.81 7.42
N PHE A 175 -8.22 21.61 6.53
CA PHE A 175 -8.31 23.08 6.58
C PHE A 175 -9.29 23.67 5.54
N GLY A 176 -10.27 22.87 5.08
CA GLY A 176 -11.38 23.33 4.26
C GLY A 176 -11.11 23.43 2.76
N GLY A 177 -9.97 22.94 2.28
CA GLY A 177 -9.66 22.81 0.86
C GLY A 177 -10.38 21.63 0.21
N SER A 178 -10.26 21.51 -1.10
CA SER A 178 -10.82 20.45 -1.91
C SER A 178 -9.83 19.98 -2.98
N LEU A 179 -10.17 18.92 -3.72
CA LEU A 179 -9.34 18.49 -4.86
C LEU A 179 -9.34 19.50 -6.04
N ASP A 180 -10.24 20.48 -6.02
CA ASP A 180 -10.24 21.60 -6.99
C ASP A 180 -9.48 22.83 -6.50
N ASN A 181 -9.15 22.88 -5.21
CA ASN A 181 -8.41 23.98 -4.58
C ASN A 181 -7.49 23.47 -3.48
N PHE A 182 -6.19 23.63 -3.69
CA PHE A 182 -5.13 23.25 -2.75
C PHE A 182 -4.51 24.44 -2.00
N ASP A 183 -5.15 25.61 -1.99
CA ASP A 183 -4.61 26.79 -1.30
C ASP A 183 -4.38 26.49 0.19
N ALA A 184 -5.31 25.77 0.84
CA ALA A 184 -5.16 25.39 2.25
C ALA A 184 -3.93 24.50 2.50
N ALA A 185 -3.60 23.58 1.60
CA ALA A 185 -2.36 22.79 1.72
C ALA A 185 -1.11 23.66 1.51
N ILE A 186 -1.10 24.54 0.51
CA ILE A 186 0.02 25.45 0.26
C ILE A 186 0.26 26.34 1.47
N ASP A 187 -0.79 26.96 2.01
CA ASP A 187 -0.71 27.80 3.22
C ASP A 187 -0.20 27.00 4.43
N TYR A 188 -0.71 25.75 4.59
CA TYR A 188 -0.28 24.87 5.67
C TYR A 188 1.22 24.57 5.59
N PHE A 189 1.74 24.13 4.42
CA PHE A 189 3.15 23.80 4.27
C PHE A 189 4.07 25.03 4.34
N ASN A 190 3.63 26.18 3.86
CA ASN A 190 4.39 27.44 4.05
C ASN A 190 4.50 27.78 5.53
N LYS A 191 3.41 27.66 6.28
CA LYS A 191 3.45 27.88 7.74
C LYS A 191 4.27 26.83 8.47
N LEU A 192 4.20 25.56 8.04
CA LEU A 192 5.06 24.50 8.59
C LEU A 192 6.53 24.76 8.28
N GLY A 193 6.83 25.40 7.14
CA GLY A 193 8.18 25.84 6.76
C GLY A 193 8.85 26.73 7.77
N GLU A 194 8.07 27.53 8.52
CA GLU A 194 8.58 28.39 9.60
C GLU A 194 9.16 27.56 10.79
N ASN A 195 8.79 26.28 10.91
CA ASN A 195 9.26 25.34 11.91
C ASN A 195 10.38 24.41 11.39
N ASP A 196 11.03 24.73 10.27
CA ASP A 196 12.17 24.01 9.71
C ASP A 196 11.92 22.49 9.57
N PRO A 197 10.92 22.07 8.78
CA PRO A 197 10.56 20.66 8.67
C PRO A 197 11.61 19.87 7.88
N ILE A 198 11.69 18.57 8.15
CA ILE A 198 12.58 17.63 7.47
C ILE A 198 11.83 17.04 6.27
N VAL A 199 12.34 17.26 5.04
CA VAL A 199 11.71 16.73 3.81
C VAL A 199 12.61 15.66 3.17
N PRO A 200 12.56 14.39 3.62
CA PRO A 200 13.36 13.33 3.05
C PRO A 200 12.85 12.92 1.66
N LYS A 201 13.76 12.40 0.84
CA LYS A 201 13.43 11.94 -0.53
C LYS A 201 12.86 10.53 -0.60
N GLN A 202 12.97 9.76 0.49
CA GLN A 202 12.55 8.36 0.56
C GLN A 202 11.92 8.05 1.91
N THR A 203 11.24 6.89 1.99
CA THR A 203 10.61 6.34 3.19
C THR A 203 11.50 6.47 4.41
N SER A 204 10.96 7.02 5.49
CA SER A 204 11.73 7.48 6.63
C SER A 204 11.42 6.72 7.93
N TYR A 205 10.85 5.51 7.84
CA TYR A 205 10.55 4.66 9.00
C TYR A 205 11.75 4.53 9.96
N ALA A 206 12.91 4.14 9.44
CA ALA A 206 14.13 3.96 10.25
C ALA A 206 14.59 5.27 10.92
N ARG A 207 14.33 6.42 10.30
CA ARG A 207 14.67 7.74 10.86
C ARG A 207 13.74 8.14 12.01
N VAL A 208 12.49 7.66 12.00
CA VAL A 208 11.60 7.81 13.16
C VAL A 208 12.03 6.89 14.27
N VAL A 209 12.33 5.62 13.96
CA VAL A 209 12.80 4.66 14.96
C VAL A 209 14.09 5.15 15.65
N SER A 210 15.02 5.72 14.90
CA SER A 210 16.26 6.29 15.45
C SER A 210 16.08 7.63 16.20
N GLY A 211 14.89 8.24 16.14
CA GLY A 211 14.63 9.56 16.73
C GLY A 211 15.14 10.74 15.90
N GLU A 212 15.68 10.51 14.70
CA GLU A 212 16.12 11.57 13.80
C GLU A 212 14.96 12.44 13.29
N ILE A 213 13.80 11.81 13.08
CA ILE A 213 12.53 12.49 12.77
C ILE A 213 11.53 12.13 13.87
N PRO A 214 11.33 12.98 14.88
CA PRO A 214 10.41 12.69 15.98
C PRO A 214 8.94 12.49 15.55
N ILE A 215 8.48 13.24 14.55
CA ILE A 215 7.10 13.24 14.08
C ILE A 215 7.13 13.12 12.55
N LEU A 216 6.54 12.06 11.98
CA LEU A 216 6.48 11.85 10.52
C LEU A 216 5.05 11.76 10.04
N PHE A 217 4.72 12.45 8.95
CA PHE A 217 3.51 12.16 8.18
C PHE A 217 3.66 10.78 7.56
N ASP A 218 2.95 9.80 8.10
CA ASP A 218 3.04 8.42 7.64
C ASP A 218 1.73 7.66 7.92
N TYR A 219 1.70 6.41 7.54
CA TYR A 219 0.55 5.56 7.71
C TYR A 219 0.49 4.92 9.09
N ASP A 220 -0.73 4.66 9.55
CA ASP A 220 -1.03 3.95 10.79
C ASP A 220 -0.26 2.63 10.93
N PHE A 221 -0.18 1.82 9.88
CA PHE A 221 0.50 0.54 9.94
C PHE A 221 2.02 0.66 10.19
N ASN A 222 2.68 1.72 9.72
CA ASN A 222 4.09 1.98 10.05
C ASN A 222 4.26 2.38 11.51
N ALA A 223 3.36 3.22 12.02
CA ALA A 223 3.38 3.61 13.43
C ALA A 223 3.07 2.42 14.35
N TYR A 224 2.12 1.56 14.00
CA TYR A 224 1.85 0.33 14.74
C TYR A 224 3.01 -0.65 14.67
N ARG A 225 3.68 -0.77 13.53
CA ARG A 225 4.90 -1.56 13.43
C ARG A 225 5.93 -1.03 14.45
N GLY A 226 6.20 0.27 14.48
CA GLY A 226 7.07 0.89 15.48
C GLY A 226 6.63 0.51 16.90
N LYS A 227 5.36 0.74 17.22
CA LYS A 227 4.79 0.50 18.56
C LYS A 227 4.88 -0.95 19.04
N TYR A 228 4.76 -1.92 18.15
CA TYR A 228 4.63 -3.33 18.54
C TYR A 228 5.86 -4.20 18.22
N THR A 229 6.82 -3.70 17.44
CA THR A 229 8.00 -4.50 17.03
C THR A 229 9.35 -3.87 17.34
N GLU A 230 9.41 -2.57 17.65
CA GLU A 230 10.65 -1.87 17.96
C GLU A 230 10.75 -1.58 19.46
N ASP A 231 11.97 -1.41 19.97
CA ASP A 231 12.21 -0.87 21.31
C ASP A 231 12.03 0.65 21.27
N GLY A 232 11.10 1.18 22.07
CA GLY A 232 10.82 2.60 22.15
C GLY A 232 9.34 2.90 22.33
N ASN A 233 9.03 4.15 22.60
CA ASN A 233 7.67 4.62 22.81
C ASN A 233 7.16 5.29 21.53
N PHE A 234 6.39 4.56 20.75
CA PHE A 234 5.84 5.03 19.47
C PHE A 234 4.32 5.13 19.53
N GLU A 235 3.79 6.19 18.93
CA GLU A 235 2.35 6.39 18.80
C GLU A 235 1.93 6.69 17.37
N PHE A 236 0.72 6.24 17.02
CA PHE A 236 -0.01 6.73 15.86
C PHE A 236 -1.04 7.75 16.34
N VAL A 237 -0.99 8.94 15.76
CA VAL A 237 -2.00 9.96 15.99
C VAL A 237 -2.80 10.18 14.71
N LEU A 238 -4.11 9.96 14.79
CA LEU A 238 -5.05 10.40 13.77
C LEU A 238 -5.49 11.84 14.12
N PRO A 239 -5.07 12.85 13.35
CA PRO A 239 -5.28 14.24 13.71
C PRO A 239 -6.73 14.62 13.93
N CYS A 240 -6.96 15.52 14.88
CA CYS A 240 -8.30 15.92 15.34
C CYS A 240 -9.16 16.54 14.23
N GLU A 241 -8.55 17.22 13.25
CA GLU A 241 -9.24 17.79 12.09
C GLU A 241 -9.63 16.74 11.04
N GLY A 242 -9.18 15.49 11.23
CA GLY A 242 -9.42 14.39 10.32
C GLY A 242 -8.28 14.12 9.34
N SER A 243 -8.43 13.05 8.58
CA SER A 243 -7.45 12.60 7.61
C SER A 243 -8.09 11.82 6.45
N VAL A 244 -7.26 11.10 5.68
CA VAL A 244 -7.69 10.33 4.52
C VAL A 244 -7.33 8.85 4.66
N VAL A 245 -8.20 8.00 4.14
CA VAL A 245 -7.92 6.58 3.92
C VAL A 245 -6.99 6.45 2.73
N VAL A 246 -6.03 5.55 2.81
CA VAL A 246 -5.05 5.29 1.75
C VAL A 246 -5.16 3.84 1.31
N PRO A 247 -5.91 3.57 0.24
CA PRO A 247 -6.04 2.23 -0.30
C PRO A 247 -4.84 1.84 -1.16
N TYR A 248 -4.43 0.59 -1.00
CA TYR A 248 -3.54 -0.10 -1.92
C TYR A 248 -4.35 -1.13 -2.70
N VAL A 249 -4.15 -1.16 -4.00
CA VAL A 249 -5.01 -1.90 -4.92
C VAL A 249 -4.24 -2.90 -5.76
N MET A 250 -4.97 -3.89 -6.25
CA MET A 250 -4.47 -4.82 -7.25
C MET A 250 -5.33 -4.81 -8.51
N SER A 251 -4.73 -5.26 -9.59
CA SER A 251 -5.36 -5.48 -10.88
C SER A 251 -4.94 -6.81 -11.48
N LEU A 252 -5.83 -7.41 -12.24
CA LEU A 252 -5.49 -8.43 -13.23
C LEU A 252 -4.88 -7.72 -14.45
N VAL A 253 -3.69 -8.12 -14.88
CA VAL A 253 -3.02 -7.50 -16.03
C VAL A 253 -3.73 -7.91 -17.32
N ASN A 254 -4.01 -6.94 -18.18
CA ASN A 254 -4.65 -7.19 -19.48
C ASN A 254 -3.67 -7.92 -20.41
N GLY A 255 -4.08 -9.10 -20.89
CA GLY A 255 -3.24 -9.93 -21.77
C GLY A 255 -2.08 -10.64 -21.05
N GLY A 256 -2.06 -10.68 -19.72
CA GLY A 256 -1.07 -11.44 -18.95
C GLY A 256 -0.99 -12.91 -19.40
N PRO A 257 0.20 -13.54 -19.30
CA PRO A 257 0.42 -14.88 -19.86
C PRO A 257 -0.37 -15.99 -19.14
N ASN A 258 -0.69 -15.82 -17.85
CA ASN A 258 -1.34 -16.83 -17.03
C ASN A 258 -2.59 -16.27 -16.31
N PRO A 259 -3.63 -15.76 -17.03
CA PRO A 259 -4.73 -15.03 -16.42
C PRO A 259 -5.54 -15.87 -15.42
N GLU A 260 -5.66 -17.18 -15.62
CA GLU A 260 -6.39 -18.05 -14.69
C GLU A 260 -5.63 -18.27 -13.38
N LEU A 261 -4.29 -18.27 -13.40
CA LEU A 261 -3.48 -18.28 -12.18
C LEU A 261 -3.57 -16.91 -11.48
N GLY A 262 -3.52 -15.82 -12.24
CA GLY A 262 -3.73 -14.47 -11.73
C GLY A 262 -5.06 -14.34 -10.98
N LYS A 263 -6.16 -14.84 -11.55
CA LYS A 263 -7.48 -14.85 -10.91
C LYS A 263 -7.50 -15.66 -9.62
N LYS A 264 -6.90 -16.87 -9.62
CA LYS A 264 -6.80 -17.69 -8.39
C LYS A 264 -6.03 -16.99 -7.28
N MET A 265 -4.93 -16.31 -7.62
CA MET A 265 -4.17 -15.52 -6.65
C MET A 265 -4.99 -14.35 -6.08
N LEU A 266 -5.70 -13.60 -6.93
CA LEU A 266 -6.56 -12.50 -6.51
C LEU A 266 -7.73 -12.99 -5.64
N ASP A 267 -8.34 -14.14 -5.96
CA ASP A 267 -9.36 -14.78 -5.14
C ASP A 267 -8.82 -15.16 -3.75
N PHE A 268 -7.61 -15.70 -3.69
CA PHE A 268 -6.98 -16.04 -2.42
C PHE A 268 -6.66 -14.78 -1.60
N ILE A 269 -6.07 -13.75 -2.21
CA ILE A 269 -5.75 -12.48 -1.55
C ILE A 269 -7.01 -11.84 -0.96
N MET A 270 -8.14 -11.94 -1.65
CA MET A 270 -9.43 -11.40 -1.20
C MET A 270 -10.23 -12.34 -0.28
N SER A 271 -9.79 -13.57 -0.06
CA SER A 271 -10.41 -14.48 0.91
C SER A 271 -10.18 -14.00 2.36
N ASP A 272 -10.96 -14.52 3.33
CA ASP A 272 -10.76 -14.19 4.76
C ASP A 272 -9.34 -14.51 5.21
N LYS A 273 -8.80 -15.65 4.75
CA LYS A 273 -7.42 -16.06 5.05
C LYS A 273 -6.39 -15.07 4.48
N GLY A 274 -6.56 -14.67 3.22
CA GLY A 274 -5.67 -13.67 2.58
C GLY A 274 -5.78 -12.30 3.25
N GLN A 275 -6.98 -11.84 3.52
CA GLN A 275 -7.21 -10.57 4.19
C GLN A 275 -6.65 -10.53 5.62
N ALA A 276 -6.71 -11.65 6.35
CA ALA A 276 -6.13 -11.75 7.69
C ALA A 276 -4.60 -11.63 7.68
N ILE A 277 -3.91 -12.06 6.61
CA ILE A 277 -2.44 -11.96 6.51
C ILE A 277 -1.98 -10.51 6.60
N TRP A 278 -2.71 -9.56 6.01
CA TRP A 278 -2.35 -8.15 6.04
C TRP A 278 -2.23 -7.58 7.46
N THR A 279 -2.98 -8.13 8.42
CA THR A 279 -2.94 -7.68 9.82
C THR A 279 -1.62 -8.00 10.53
N ASN A 280 -0.81 -8.91 10.00
CA ASN A 280 0.54 -9.18 10.50
C ASN A 280 1.45 -7.96 10.33
N ALA A 281 1.21 -7.17 9.28
CA ALA A 281 1.89 -5.90 9.04
C ALA A 281 1.05 -4.69 9.48
N TYR A 282 0.06 -4.90 10.33
CA TYR A 282 -0.85 -3.87 10.86
C TYR A 282 -1.67 -3.14 9.80
N LEU A 283 -1.82 -3.73 8.62
CA LEU A 283 -2.68 -3.21 7.57
C LEU A 283 -4.13 -3.63 7.82
N ARG A 284 -5.05 -2.71 7.60
CA ARG A 284 -6.47 -3.02 7.74
C ARG A 284 -6.97 -3.75 6.49
N PRO A 285 -7.75 -4.84 6.67
CA PRO A 285 -8.40 -5.53 5.57
C PRO A 285 -9.25 -4.58 4.71
N ALA A 286 -9.36 -4.85 3.42
CA ALA A 286 -10.15 -4.05 2.49
C ALA A 286 -11.66 -4.25 2.64
N ARG A 287 -12.08 -5.32 3.29
CA ARG A 287 -13.46 -5.69 3.56
C ARG A 287 -13.61 -6.23 4.98
N PRO A 288 -14.83 -6.25 5.53
CA PRO A 288 -15.06 -6.84 6.84
C PRO A 288 -14.65 -8.32 6.88
N ILE A 289 -13.88 -8.68 7.89
CA ILE A 289 -13.54 -10.06 8.26
C ILE A 289 -13.52 -10.16 9.79
N ASP A 290 -13.77 -11.35 10.30
CA ASP A 290 -13.63 -11.61 11.74
C ASP A 290 -12.14 -11.72 12.09
N LEU A 291 -11.67 -10.83 12.96
CA LEU A 291 -10.32 -10.84 13.50
C LEU A 291 -10.34 -11.31 14.96
N PRO A 292 -9.33 -12.10 15.40
CA PRO A 292 -9.14 -12.37 16.82
C PRO A 292 -9.02 -11.07 17.62
N GLU A 293 -9.57 -11.03 18.84
CA GLU A 293 -9.55 -9.84 19.70
C GLU A 293 -8.13 -9.31 19.93
N GLU A 294 -7.15 -10.21 20.10
CA GLU A 294 -5.74 -9.83 20.21
C GLU A 294 -5.22 -9.02 19.01
N VAL A 295 -5.70 -9.36 17.81
CA VAL A 295 -5.32 -8.65 16.57
C VAL A 295 -6.10 -7.35 16.45
N ALA A 296 -7.41 -7.40 16.69
CA ALA A 296 -8.29 -6.23 16.59
C ALA A 296 -7.87 -5.10 17.56
N SER A 297 -7.43 -5.46 18.77
CA SER A 297 -6.99 -4.50 19.80
C SER A 297 -5.68 -3.75 19.47
N ARG A 298 -4.97 -4.16 18.42
CA ARG A 298 -3.76 -3.44 17.96
C ARG A 298 -4.07 -2.17 17.15
N PHE A 299 -5.31 -2.04 16.70
CA PHE A 299 -5.76 -0.87 15.93
C PHE A 299 -6.44 0.15 16.84
N LEU A 300 -6.54 1.39 16.38
CA LEU A 300 -7.42 2.36 17.02
C LEU A 300 -8.88 1.85 17.02
N PRO A 301 -9.72 2.32 17.96
CA PRO A 301 -11.14 2.07 17.92
C PRO A 301 -11.78 2.50 16.58
N ALA A 302 -12.79 1.79 16.13
CA ALA A 302 -13.43 2.04 14.83
C ALA A 302 -14.01 3.48 14.74
N GLU A 303 -14.50 4.02 15.86
CA GLU A 303 -15.00 5.39 15.96
C GLU A 303 -13.92 6.44 15.71
N ASP A 304 -12.67 6.17 16.07
CA ASP A 304 -11.54 7.07 15.77
C ASP A 304 -11.28 7.11 14.27
N TYR A 305 -11.33 5.95 13.60
CA TYR A 305 -11.18 5.89 12.15
C TYR A 305 -12.28 6.61 11.37
N ALA A 306 -13.42 6.92 11.99
CA ALA A 306 -14.47 7.72 11.34
C ALA A 306 -13.99 9.13 10.92
N ARG A 307 -12.88 9.64 11.52
CA ARG A 307 -12.23 10.89 11.10
C ARG A 307 -11.41 10.75 9.82
N ALA A 308 -11.06 9.53 9.41
CA ALA A 308 -10.36 9.26 8.15
C ALA A 308 -11.37 8.85 7.09
N THR A 309 -11.53 9.68 6.07
CA THR A 309 -12.54 9.45 5.05
C THR A 309 -11.92 9.18 3.68
N PRO A 310 -12.55 8.34 2.84
CA PRO A 310 -12.15 8.21 1.45
C PRO A 310 -12.21 9.57 0.72
N VAL A 311 -11.43 9.69 -0.34
CA VAL A 311 -11.48 10.82 -1.27
C VAL A 311 -11.93 10.32 -2.65
N ASP A 312 -12.28 11.22 -3.55
CA ASP A 312 -12.42 10.87 -4.96
C ASP A 312 -11.01 10.60 -5.53
N TYR A 313 -10.58 9.35 -5.49
CA TYR A 313 -9.21 8.96 -5.94
C TYR A 313 -8.99 9.16 -7.43
N ALA A 314 -10.06 9.10 -8.25
CA ALA A 314 -9.96 9.39 -9.67
C ALA A 314 -9.64 10.88 -9.91
N LYS A 315 -10.34 11.75 -9.19
CA LYS A 315 -10.06 13.18 -9.20
C LYS A 315 -8.68 13.47 -8.60
N MET A 316 -8.32 12.80 -7.50
CA MET A 316 -7.01 12.92 -6.85
C MET A 316 -5.87 12.59 -7.83
N GLU A 317 -6.01 11.54 -8.65
CA GLU A 317 -5.05 11.20 -9.71
C GLU A 317 -4.91 12.33 -10.75
N GLN A 318 -6.05 12.83 -11.25
CA GLN A 318 -6.08 13.85 -12.30
C GLN A 318 -5.38 15.16 -11.88
N VAL A 319 -5.54 15.56 -10.62
CA VAL A 319 -5.03 16.87 -10.13
C VAL A 319 -3.62 16.77 -9.53
N GLN A 320 -3.08 15.56 -9.32
CA GLN A 320 -1.79 15.33 -8.65
C GLN A 320 -0.65 16.11 -9.29
N LYS A 321 -0.54 16.08 -10.62
CA LYS A 321 0.53 16.77 -11.35
C LYS A 321 0.47 18.28 -11.14
N GLY A 322 -0.72 18.87 -11.31
CA GLY A 322 -0.91 20.31 -11.14
C GLY A 322 -0.64 20.77 -9.71
N PHE A 323 -1.05 19.99 -8.72
CA PHE A 323 -0.70 20.28 -7.34
C PHE A 323 0.82 20.18 -7.11
N GLY A 324 1.49 19.14 -7.62
CA GLY A 324 2.95 18.98 -7.48
C GLY A 324 3.73 20.17 -8.06
N GLU A 325 3.33 20.70 -9.21
CA GLU A 325 3.91 21.90 -9.82
C GLU A 325 3.70 23.15 -8.94
N ARG A 326 2.50 23.32 -8.36
CA ARG A 326 2.22 24.39 -7.41
C ARG A 326 3.05 24.25 -6.12
N TYR A 327 3.11 23.06 -5.55
CA TYR A 327 3.91 22.81 -4.35
C TYR A 327 5.38 23.23 -4.55
N LEU A 328 5.99 22.82 -5.65
CA LEU A 328 7.39 23.15 -5.95
C LEU A 328 7.63 24.65 -6.18
N SER A 329 6.62 25.39 -6.64
CA SER A 329 6.76 26.81 -6.96
C SER A 329 6.31 27.76 -5.83
N GLU A 330 5.37 27.32 -4.99
CA GLU A 330 4.68 28.18 -4.02
C GLU A 330 5.06 27.85 -2.55
N VAL A 331 5.52 26.63 -2.25
CA VAL A 331 5.99 26.26 -0.90
C VAL A 331 7.48 26.61 -0.76
N LYS A 332 7.85 27.32 0.31
CA LYS A 332 9.19 27.89 0.55
C LYS A 332 9.89 27.23 1.73
#